data_c264cbc68df75a2411ca044cfff428f0
#
_entry.id   c264cbc68df75a2411ca044cfff428f0
#
_cell.length_a   1.000
_cell.length_b   1.000
_cell.length_c   1.000
_cell.angle_alpha   90.00
_cell.angle_beta   90.00
_cell.angle_gamma   90.00
#
_symmetry.space_group_name_H-M   'P 1'
#
loop_
_entity.id
_entity.type
_entity.pdbx_description
1 polymer ?
#
loop_
_entity_poly.entity_id
_entity_poly.type
_entity_poly.pdbx_seq_one_letter_code
_entity_poly.pdbx_strand_id
1 'polypeptide(L)'
;RKNLSLDSLKNLIHECDTWVSCDSFFQHLAWSEGKKGVVLWSVSDPVIYGHPENVNLLKSRDFLSENQFLWWELVDYDPNKFVHPYAVLDAVKSVISVEKLSEMILNA
;
A
#
# COMPACT_ATOMS: atom_id res chain seq x y z
N ARG A 1 10.77 -9.09 7.93
CA ARG A 1 10.90 -9.16 9.39
C ARG A 1 9.67 -9.82 10.00
N LYS A 2 9.87 -10.90 10.71
CA LYS A 2 8.81 -11.63 11.40
C LYS A 2 8.88 -11.32 12.90
N ASN A 3 7.73 -11.39 13.55
CA ASN A 3 7.63 -11.30 15.01
C ASN A 3 7.98 -9.94 15.62
N LEU A 4 7.76 -8.87 14.88
CA LEU A 4 7.84 -7.52 15.45
C LEU A 4 6.63 -7.28 16.35
N SER A 5 6.85 -6.68 17.51
CA SER A 5 5.75 -6.18 18.33
C SER A 5 5.02 -5.05 17.59
N LEU A 6 3.79 -4.76 17.97
CA LEU A 6 3.03 -3.68 17.36
C LEU A 6 3.74 -2.33 17.53
N ASP A 7 4.32 -2.07 18.70
CA ASP A 7 5.06 -0.84 18.96
C ASP A 7 6.31 -0.71 18.10
N SER A 8 7.06 -1.81 17.92
CA SER A 8 8.23 -1.84 17.05
C SER A 8 7.85 -1.58 15.60
N LEU A 9 6.73 -2.14 15.15
CA LEU A 9 6.23 -1.94 13.80
C LEU A 9 5.82 -0.49 13.57
N LYS A 10 5.15 0.14 14.53
CA LYS A 10 4.79 1.57 14.48
C LYS A 10 6.03 2.45 14.38
N ASN A 11 7.07 2.17 15.17
CA ASN A 11 8.33 2.91 15.12
C ASN A 11 8.98 2.76 13.75
N LEU A 12 8.98 1.56 13.17
CA LEU A 12 9.52 1.32 11.85
C LEU A 12 8.78 2.14 10.78
N ILE A 13 7.47 2.21 10.86
CA ILE A 13 6.65 3.01 9.95
C ILE A 13 7.06 4.49 10.00
N HIS A 14 7.26 5.05 11.19
CA HIS A 14 7.66 6.45 11.34
C HIS A 14 9.08 6.74 10.87
N GLU A 15 9.98 5.75 10.94
CA GLU A 15 11.35 5.88 10.48
C GLU A 15 11.50 5.79 8.96
N CYS A 16 10.53 5.20 8.26
CA CYS A 16 10.57 5.04 6.82
C CYS A 16 10.14 6.31 6.10
N ASP A 17 10.74 6.58 4.93
CA ASP A 17 10.28 7.66 4.05
C ASP A 17 8.93 7.32 3.41
N THR A 18 8.75 6.06 3.04
CA THR A 18 7.50 5.52 2.53
C THR A 18 7.55 3.98 2.64
N TRP A 19 6.50 3.31 2.18
CA TRP A 19 6.40 1.86 2.24
C TRP A 19 5.67 1.32 1.01
N VAL A 20 5.89 0.05 0.73
CA VAL A 20 5.17 -0.71 -0.30
C VAL A 20 4.64 -1.97 0.37
N SER A 21 3.39 -2.28 0.16
CA SER A 21 2.72 -3.44 0.74
C SER A 21 1.69 -4.00 -0.22
N CYS A 22 1.42 -5.29 -0.11
CA CYS A 22 0.21 -5.88 -0.69
C CYS A 22 -0.99 -5.53 0.19
N ASP A 23 -2.20 -5.84 -0.28
CA ASP A 23 -3.41 -5.69 0.52
C ASP A 23 -3.30 -6.53 1.78
N SER A 24 -3.13 -5.88 2.93
CA SER A 24 -2.90 -6.53 4.21
C SER A 24 -3.14 -5.57 5.36
N PHE A 25 -3.02 -6.09 6.56
CA PHE A 25 -3.09 -5.31 7.80
C PHE A 25 -2.13 -4.11 7.81
N PHE A 26 -0.95 -4.26 7.22
CA PHE A 26 0.10 -3.24 7.27
C PHE A 26 -0.37 -1.90 6.67
N GLN A 27 -1.11 -1.90 5.56
CA GLN A 27 -1.60 -0.67 4.96
C GLN A 27 -2.52 0.12 5.90
N HIS A 28 -3.34 -0.59 6.67
CA HIS A 28 -4.26 0.05 7.60
C HIS A 28 -3.52 0.62 8.81
N LEU A 29 -2.53 -0.10 9.31
CA LEU A 29 -1.69 0.38 10.41
C LEU A 29 -0.90 1.63 9.99
N ALA A 30 -0.25 1.59 8.83
CA ALA A 30 0.51 2.73 8.32
C ALA A 30 -0.40 3.96 8.10
N TRP A 31 -1.60 3.75 7.58
CA TRP A 31 -2.58 4.82 7.42
C TRP A 31 -2.97 5.43 8.77
N SER A 32 -3.21 4.60 9.79
CA SER A 32 -3.56 5.09 11.13
C SER A 32 -2.43 5.90 11.76
N GLU A 33 -1.18 5.63 11.39
CA GLU A 33 0.00 6.37 11.84
C GLU A 33 0.33 7.58 10.95
N GLY A 34 -0.49 7.86 9.95
CA GLY A 34 -0.35 9.02 9.09
C GLY A 34 0.73 8.91 8.01
N LYS A 35 1.23 7.71 7.75
CA LYS A 35 2.28 7.48 6.74
C LYS A 35 1.67 6.96 5.43
N LYS A 36 1.82 7.73 4.36
CA LYS A 36 1.37 7.36 3.02
C LYS A 36 2.34 6.40 2.36
N GLY A 37 1.80 5.49 1.54
CA GLY A 37 2.60 4.51 0.84
C GLY A 37 1.93 4.00 -0.42
N VAL A 38 2.46 2.89 -0.91
CA VAL A 38 2.02 2.24 -2.14
C VAL A 38 1.45 0.87 -1.79
N VAL A 39 0.23 0.59 -2.22
CA VAL A 39 -0.43 -0.70 -2.00
C VAL A 39 -0.62 -1.41 -3.32
N LEU A 40 -0.22 -2.67 -3.38
CA LEU A 40 -0.36 -3.53 -4.56
C LEU A 40 -1.60 -4.39 -4.40
N TRP A 41 -2.50 -4.28 -5.36
CA TRP A 41 -3.79 -4.97 -5.37
C TRP A 41 -3.84 -6.00 -6.48
N SER A 42 -4.64 -7.04 -6.29
CA SER A 42 -4.88 -8.06 -7.33
C SER A 42 -6.34 -8.50 -7.37
N VAL A 43 -6.85 -9.12 -6.31
CA VAL A 43 -8.20 -9.69 -6.26
C VAL A 43 -9.16 -8.92 -5.37
N SER A 44 -8.65 -8.12 -4.44
CA SER A 44 -9.47 -7.25 -3.59
C SER A 44 -9.62 -5.87 -4.22
N ASP A 45 -10.78 -5.27 -4.07
CA ASP A 45 -11.09 -3.98 -4.68
C ASP A 45 -10.54 -2.83 -3.80
N PRO A 46 -9.57 -2.03 -4.31
CA PRO A 46 -9.04 -0.90 -3.54
C PRO A 46 -10.08 0.19 -3.26
N VAL A 47 -11.14 0.30 -4.05
CA VAL A 47 -12.22 1.26 -3.78
C VAL A 47 -12.97 0.87 -2.50
N ILE A 48 -13.10 -0.42 -2.22
CA ILE A 48 -13.78 -0.93 -1.02
C ILE A 48 -12.84 -0.93 0.19
N TYR A 49 -11.62 -1.44 0.04
CA TYR A 49 -10.71 -1.76 1.15
C TYR A 49 -9.52 -0.82 1.27
N GLY A 50 -9.23 -0.03 0.25
CA GLY A 50 -8.06 0.85 0.23
C GLY A 50 -8.33 2.20 0.89
N HIS A 51 -7.24 2.93 1.12
CA HIS A 51 -7.27 4.31 1.59
C HIS A 51 -6.89 5.23 0.44
N PRO A 52 -7.70 6.25 0.10
CA PRO A 52 -7.42 7.11 -1.06
C PRO A 52 -6.15 7.96 -0.92
N GLU A 53 -5.64 8.15 0.30
CA GLU A 53 -4.40 8.87 0.55
C GLU A 53 -3.17 8.08 0.09
N ASN A 54 -3.27 6.75 -0.01
CA ASN A 54 -2.22 5.90 -0.54
C ASN A 54 -2.29 5.83 -2.06
N VAL A 55 -1.16 5.47 -2.69
CA VAL A 55 -1.16 5.12 -4.11
C VAL A 55 -1.58 3.66 -4.24
N ASN A 56 -2.75 3.43 -4.78
CA ASN A 56 -3.33 2.09 -4.92
C ASN A 56 -3.11 1.61 -6.36
N LEU A 57 -2.25 0.62 -6.54
CA LEU A 57 -1.90 0.09 -7.86
C LEU A 57 -2.64 -1.22 -8.12
N LEU A 58 -3.53 -1.19 -9.08
CA LEU A 58 -4.29 -2.35 -9.55
C LEU A 58 -4.05 -2.48 -11.06
N LYS A 59 -3.55 -3.64 -11.50
CA LYS A 59 -3.23 -3.86 -12.91
C LYS A 59 -4.49 -3.86 -13.78
N SER A 60 -5.56 -4.51 -13.33
CA SER A 60 -6.84 -4.54 -14.03
C SER A 60 -7.96 -4.91 -13.08
N ARG A 61 -9.11 -4.26 -13.23
CA ARG A 61 -10.30 -4.62 -12.47
C ARG A 61 -10.85 -5.99 -12.88
N ASP A 62 -10.44 -6.52 -14.02
CA ASP A 62 -10.83 -7.86 -14.48
C ASP A 62 -10.30 -8.97 -13.57
N PHE A 63 -9.24 -8.70 -12.80
CA PHE A 63 -8.66 -9.66 -11.86
C PHE A 63 -9.36 -9.67 -10.49
N LEU A 64 -10.26 -8.75 -10.23
CA LEU A 64 -10.96 -8.68 -8.94
C LEU A 64 -11.86 -9.90 -8.74
N SER A 65 -11.92 -10.39 -7.51
CA SER A 65 -12.87 -11.45 -7.13
C SER A 65 -14.29 -10.98 -7.38
N GLU A 66 -15.16 -11.89 -7.86
CA GLU A 66 -16.57 -11.59 -8.06
C GLU A 66 -17.26 -11.21 -6.74
N ASN A 67 -16.88 -11.88 -5.66
CA ASN A 67 -17.42 -11.61 -4.33
C ASN A 67 -16.34 -11.04 -3.42
N GLN A 68 -16.39 -9.73 -3.22
CA GLN A 68 -15.42 -9.00 -2.39
C GLN A 68 -15.64 -9.18 -0.89
N PHE A 69 -16.77 -9.71 -0.48
CA PHE A 69 -17.14 -9.83 0.93
C PHE A 69 -16.99 -11.25 1.48
N LEU A 70 -16.55 -12.19 0.65
CA LEU A 70 -16.25 -13.57 1.06
C LEU A 70 -14.75 -13.73 1.33
N TRP A 71 -14.36 -13.51 2.58
CA TRP A 71 -12.95 -13.53 2.97
C TRP A 71 -12.30 -14.92 2.94
N TRP A 72 -13.11 -16.00 2.92
CA TRP A 72 -12.59 -17.38 2.82
C TRP A 72 -12.43 -17.88 1.39
N GLU A 73 -12.68 -17.04 0.40
CA GLU A 73 -12.49 -17.41 -0.98
C GLU A 73 -11.01 -17.69 -1.25
N LEU A 74 -10.71 -18.92 -1.70
CA LEU A 74 -9.36 -19.32 -2.04
C LEU A 74 -9.04 -18.86 -3.45
N VAL A 75 -8.07 -17.98 -3.56
CA VAL A 75 -7.57 -17.49 -4.85
C VAL A 75 -6.09 -17.84 -4.93
N ASP A 76 -5.69 -18.57 -5.98
CA ASP A 76 -4.29 -18.92 -6.19
C ASP A 76 -3.46 -17.66 -6.43
N TYR A 77 -2.26 -17.63 -5.86
CA TYR A 77 -1.32 -16.56 -6.11
C TYR A 77 -0.89 -16.56 -7.58
N ASP A 78 -1.03 -15.43 -8.24
CA ASP A 78 -0.62 -15.25 -9.63
C ASP A 78 0.11 -13.90 -9.75
N PRO A 79 1.44 -13.92 -9.96
CA PRO A 79 2.22 -12.70 -10.07
C PRO A 79 1.83 -11.83 -11.27
N ASN A 80 1.19 -12.41 -12.29
CA ASN A 80 0.74 -11.66 -13.47
C ASN A 80 -0.43 -10.72 -13.16
N LYS A 81 -1.10 -10.88 -12.04
CA LYS A 81 -2.18 -9.99 -11.60
C LYS A 81 -1.69 -8.70 -10.97
N PHE A 82 -0.41 -8.61 -10.65
CA PHE A 82 0.18 -7.41 -10.08
C PHE A 82 0.77 -6.51 -11.16
N VAL A 83 0.84 -5.23 -10.89
CA VAL A 83 1.44 -4.25 -11.79
C VAL A 83 2.94 -4.52 -11.96
N HIS A 84 3.50 -4.03 -13.06
CA HIS A 84 4.92 -4.18 -13.35
C HIS A 84 5.77 -3.45 -12.30
N PRO A 85 6.95 -4.00 -11.90
CA PRO A 85 7.80 -3.37 -10.91
C PRO A 85 8.20 -1.93 -11.20
N TYR A 86 8.33 -1.53 -12.47
CA TYR A 86 8.62 -0.13 -12.81
C TYR A 86 7.48 0.80 -12.42
N ALA A 87 6.22 0.36 -12.52
CA ALA A 87 5.08 1.15 -12.06
C ALA A 87 5.13 1.36 -10.55
N VAL A 88 5.56 0.34 -9.79
CA VAL A 88 5.75 0.43 -8.35
C VAL A 88 6.84 1.44 -8.01
N LEU A 89 7.97 1.38 -8.71
CA LEU A 89 9.09 2.28 -8.49
C LEU A 89 8.69 3.74 -8.75
N ASP A 90 7.97 4.00 -9.84
CA ASP A 90 7.49 5.34 -10.15
C ASP A 90 6.52 5.86 -9.09
N ALA A 91 5.64 5.01 -8.57
CA ALA A 91 4.71 5.37 -7.51
C ALA A 91 5.46 5.72 -6.22
N VAL A 92 6.47 4.95 -5.84
CA VAL A 92 7.30 5.21 -4.65
C VAL A 92 8.02 6.55 -4.78
N LYS A 93 8.62 6.82 -5.93
CA LYS A 93 9.28 8.10 -6.20
C LYS A 93 8.31 9.27 -6.09
N SER A 94 7.10 9.12 -6.59
CA SER A 94 6.05 10.13 -6.50
C SER A 94 5.69 10.46 -5.06
N VAL A 95 5.51 9.47 -4.21
CA VAL A 95 5.19 9.65 -2.78
C VAL A 95 6.32 10.39 -2.06
N ILE A 96 7.55 9.95 -2.24
CA ILE A 96 8.73 10.57 -1.60
C ILE A 96 8.88 12.03 -2.03
N SER A 97 8.72 12.32 -3.31
CA SER A 97 8.87 13.68 -3.84
C SER A 97 7.84 14.64 -3.25
N VAL A 98 6.59 14.21 -3.11
CA VAL A 98 5.53 15.03 -2.50
C VAL A 98 5.82 15.30 -1.03
N GLU A 99 6.26 14.30 -0.27
CA GLU A 99 6.60 14.45 1.14
C GLU A 99 7.76 15.42 1.33
N LYS A 100 8.82 15.31 0.54
CA LYS A 100 9.97 16.21 0.59
C LYS A 100 9.58 17.65 0.26
N LEU A 101 8.72 17.84 -0.74
CA LEU A 101 8.22 19.17 -1.09
C LEU A 101 7.43 19.79 0.06
N SER A 102 6.58 18.98 0.73
CA SER A 102 5.83 19.44 1.90
C SER A 102 6.74 19.87 3.04
N GLU A 103 7.81 19.13 3.32
CA GLU A 103 8.81 19.49 4.34
C GLU A 103 9.49 20.80 4.00
N MET A 104 9.85 21.02 2.74
CA MET A 104 10.47 22.27 2.29
C MET A 104 9.55 23.46 2.51
N ILE A 105 8.26 23.32 2.25
CA ILE A 105 7.26 24.36 2.46
C ILE A 105 7.07 24.65 3.95
N LEU A 106 7.00 23.62 4.79
CA LEU A 106 6.80 23.77 6.22
C LEU A 106 8.01 24.39 6.92
N ASN A 107 9.21 24.17 6.39
CA ASN A 107 10.47 24.68 6.96
C ASN A 107 10.90 26.02 6.36
N ALA A 108 10.16 26.52 5.41
CA ALA A 108 10.40 27.83 4.84
C ALA A 108 9.73 28.91 5.71
#